data_e4ca41cbc7a7f937f63193e563c2ee1a
#
_entry.id   e4ca41cbc7a7f937f63193e563c2ee1a
#
_cell.length_a   1.000
_cell.length_b   1.000
_cell.length_c   1.000
_cell.angle_alpha   90.00
_cell.angle_beta   90.00
_cell.angle_gamma   90.00
#
_symmetry.space_group_name_H-M   'P 1'
#
loop_
_entity.id
_entity.type
_entity.pdbx_description
1 polymer ?
#
loop_
_entity_poly.entity_id
_entity_poly.type
_entity_poly.pdbx_seq_one_letter_code
_entity_poly.pdbx_strand_id
1 'polypeptide(L)'
;MSLEKDVAVSQSKVVALAQSIEQSIEQGGIAVGARLRSIRDAAAKEGVGRNTVVEAYARLAARGYVEARAGSGYYVRKPHGLRAPLPPLHVTEAVDVVSLLREQLEQHYQVRVGEGRPPASWLEGSELRRHLRRARSHSMCEIERGYSTSWGYLPLRTTIAHMLCERSIHVNERQVLLTQGANHALDLIVRHLLEAGDEVLVDAPGYYPLFGKLRLAKVQMLGVRRQADGPDLDALEAILQTRRPKVFFTQSLAHNPTGGSISLPKAHRLMQLAATHGFLVVEDDPFADLQPATAPRLAALDQLERVIYVSSFSKTLSADLRVGYIAAATHRINALCDLKMVTVVSTSEFVERVVHELLSSGQYWRHLSRLRERIGEALGPGLKALERLGLAVRHSQSGGYYLWLELPQGMTESALVSGAAQRSIFLAPGSVFYPDRQGAQQALRVNVGYVNDARFLHFLEGALDAWNSGL
;
A
#
# COMPACT_ATOMS: atom_id res chain seq x y z
N MET A 1 -25.30 19.41 27.51
CA MET A 1 -25.57 20.00 26.16
C MET A 1 -25.18 21.48 26.02
N SER A 2 -25.16 22.29 27.06
CA SER A 2 -24.69 23.69 27.03
C SER A 2 -23.16 23.79 27.04
N LEU A 3 -22.46 23.09 27.93
CA LEU A 3 -21.01 23.15 28.09
C LEU A 3 -20.24 22.64 26.86
N GLU A 4 -20.72 21.64 26.14
CA GLU A 4 -20.07 21.11 24.95
C GLU A 4 -20.17 22.07 23.73
N LYS A 5 -21.25 22.84 23.62
CA LYS A 5 -21.39 23.88 22.59
C LYS A 5 -20.47 25.06 22.85
N ASP A 6 -20.30 25.45 24.09
CA ASP A 6 -19.41 26.56 24.48
C ASP A 6 -17.92 26.21 24.26
N VAL A 7 -17.52 24.97 24.53
CA VAL A 7 -16.17 24.47 24.26
C VAL A 7 -15.88 24.40 22.74
N ALA A 8 -16.83 23.93 21.94
CA ALA A 8 -16.67 23.86 20.47
C ALA A 8 -16.59 25.25 19.82
N VAL A 9 -17.38 26.21 20.29
CA VAL A 9 -17.35 27.61 19.83
C VAL A 9 -16.06 28.32 20.24
N SER A 10 -15.54 28.03 21.44
CA SER A 10 -14.24 28.54 21.92
C SER A 10 -13.08 28.00 21.08
N GLN A 11 -13.06 26.71 20.78
CA GLN A 11 -12.04 26.10 19.93
C GLN A 11 -12.05 26.65 18.49
N SER A 12 -13.22 26.95 17.93
CA SER A 12 -13.36 27.60 16.62
C SER A 12 -12.74 28.99 16.61
N LYS A 13 -12.94 29.81 17.65
CA LYS A 13 -12.36 31.14 17.79
C LYS A 13 -10.84 31.13 17.95
N VAL A 14 -10.28 30.18 18.69
CA VAL A 14 -8.82 30.00 18.81
C VAL A 14 -8.18 29.73 17.46
N VAL A 15 -8.77 28.82 16.68
CA VAL A 15 -8.27 28.46 15.35
C VAL A 15 -8.34 29.64 14.41
N ALA A 16 -9.47 30.33 14.35
CA ALA A 16 -9.66 31.51 13.49
C ALA A 16 -8.68 32.64 13.81
N LEU A 17 -8.46 32.93 15.08
CA LEU A 17 -7.49 33.97 15.52
C LEU A 17 -6.04 33.56 15.15
N ALA A 18 -5.65 32.32 15.38
CA ALA A 18 -4.32 31.84 15.02
C ALA A 18 -4.09 31.91 13.50
N GLN A 19 -5.05 31.48 12.68
CA GLN A 19 -4.98 31.58 11.22
C GLN A 19 -4.91 33.02 10.69
N SER A 20 -5.68 33.92 11.26
CA SER A 20 -5.66 35.36 10.88
C SER A 20 -4.28 36.00 11.12
N ILE A 21 -3.65 35.66 12.26
CA ILE A 21 -2.30 36.19 12.58
C ILE A 21 -1.25 35.52 11.67
N GLU A 22 -1.34 34.22 11.46
CA GLU A 22 -0.49 33.43 10.56
C GLU A 22 -0.50 34.05 9.15
N GLN A 23 -1.67 34.27 8.60
CA GLN A 23 -1.85 34.90 7.28
C GLN A 23 -1.27 36.33 7.24
N SER A 24 -1.44 37.13 8.30
CA SER A 24 -0.87 38.46 8.39
C SER A 24 0.66 38.45 8.42
N ILE A 25 1.27 37.44 9.05
CA ILE A 25 2.74 37.26 9.06
C ILE A 25 3.21 36.83 7.66
N GLU A 26 2.55 35.88 7.03
CA GLU A 26 2.90 35.38 5.68
C GLU A 26 2.77 36.47 4.60
N GLN A 27 1.77 37.29 4.70
CA GLN A 27 1.55 38.43 3.78
C GLN A 27 2.42 39.68 4.09
N GLY A 28 3.29 39.60 5.11
CA GLY A 28 4.17 40.69 5.50
C GLY A 28 3.48 41.82 6.26
N GLY A 29 2.23 41.66 6.65
CA GLY A 29 1.48 42.63 7.46
C GLY A 29 2.00 42.77 8.89
N ILE A 30 2.72 41.74 9.39
CA ILE A 30 3.45 41.78 10.65
C ILE A 30 4.90 41.36 10.35
N ALA A 31 5.82 42.26 10.56
CA ALA A 31 7.23 42.08 10.23
C ALA A 31 7.91 41.02 11.12
N VAL A 32 8.88 40.30 10.58
CA VAL A 32 9.76 39.39 11.35
C VAL A 32 10.48 40.17 12.42
N GLY A 33 10.51 39.65 13.64
CA GLY A 33 11.07 40.31 14.82
C GLY A 33 10.08 41.29 15.50
N ALA A 34 8.94 41.61 14.89
CA ALA A 34 7.93 42.43 15.53
C ALA A 34 7.30 41.73 16.73
N ARG A 35 6.99 42.51 17.76
CA ARG A 35 6.26 42.02 18.93
C ARG A 35 4.77 41.96 18.62
N LEU A 36 4.15 40.79 18.90
CA LEU A 36 2.69 40.69 18.89
C LEU A 36 2.06 41.53 20.00
N ARG A 37 0.80 41.91 19.81
CA ARG A 37 0.03 42.60 20.83
C ARG A 37 0.04 41.83 22.14
N SER A 38 -0.04 42.55 23.27
CA SER A 38 -0.21 41.88 24.54
C SER A 38 -1.49 41.03 24.56
N ILE A 39 -1.53 39.98 25.36
CA ILE A 39 -2.73 39.12 25.47
C ILE A 39 -3.97 39.96 25.79
N ARG A 40 -3.83 40.98 26.63
CA ARG A 40 -4.90 41.91 27.02
C ARG A 40 -5.40 42.76 25.85
N ASP A 41 -4.47 43.35 25.11
CA ASP A 41 -4.80 44.25 23.98
C ASP A 41 -5.33 43.46 22.78
N ALA A 42 -4.80 42.25 22.53
CA ALA A 42 -5.31 41.37 21.50
C ALA A 42 -6.74 40.86 21.85
N ALA A 43 -6.99 40.50 23.09
CA ALA A 43 -8.32 40.11 23.55
C ALA A 43 -9.35 41.24 23.39
N ALA A 44 -8.98 42.45 23.74
CA ALA A 44 -9.84 43.65 23.58
C ALA A 44 -10.11 43.94 22.11
N LYS A 45 -9.08 43.87 21.25
CA LYS A 45 -9.22 44.20 19.82
C LYS A 45 -10.07 43.19 19.06
N GLU A 46 -9.85 41.90 19.34
CA GLU A 46 -10.49 40.80 18.61
C GLU A 46 -11.84 40.37 19.25
N GLY A 47 -12.24 41.00 20.34
CA GLY A 47 -13.51 40.68 21.05
C GLY A 47 -13.58 39.24 21.58
N VAL A 48 -12.43 38.69 22.01
CA VAL A 48 -12.31 37.31 22.51
C VAL A 48 -11.79 37.26 23.96
N GLY A 49 -11.96 36.13 24.61
CA GLY A 49 -11.41 35.91 25.94
C GLY A 49 -9.88 35.87 25.97
N ARG A 50 -9.26 36.27 27.08
CA ARG A 50 -7.80 36.20 27.25
C ARG A 50 -7.25 34.80 27.03
N ASN A 51 -7.93 33.76 27.51
CA ASN A 51 -7.54 32.38 27.35
C ASN A 51 -7.53 31.96 25.85
N THR A 52 -8.46 32.48 25.04
CA THR A 52 -8.48 32.28 23.59
C THR A 52 -7.22 32.82 22.93
N VAL A 53 -6.77 34.02 23.33
CA VAL A 53 -5.53 34.62 22.82
C VAL A 53 -4.30 33.83 23.27
N VAL A 54 -4.24 33.41 24.53
CA VAL A 54 -3.13 32.58 25.07
C VAL A 54 -2.99 31.31 24.25
N GLU A 55 -4.10 30.61 24.01
CA GLU A 55 -4.09 29.35 23.24
C GLU A 55 -3.76 29.59 21.76
N ALA A 56 -4.24 30.67 21.16
CA ALA A 56 -3.88 31.03 19.79
C ALA A 56 -2.38 31.34 19.67
N TYR A 57 -1.81 32.09 20.60
CA TYR A 57 -0.38 32.41 20.60
C TYR A 57 0.49 31.18 20.91
N ALA A 58 0.05 30.30 21.79
CA ALA A 58 0.70 29.01 22.03
C ALA A 58 0.72 28.15 20.77
N ARG A 59 -0.38 28.11 20.00
CA ARG A 59 -0.43 27.44 18.70
C ARG A 59 0.53 28.03 17.67
N LEU A 60 0.60 29.35 17.57
CA LEU A 60 1.56 30.03 16.69
C LEU A 60 3.01 29.74 17.08
N ALA A 61 3.29 29.66 18.40
CA ALA A 61 4.60 29.29 18.92
C ALA A 61 4.95 27.83 18.60
N ALA A 62 4.02 26.91 18.78
CA ALA A 62 4.18 25.50 18.42
C ALA A 62 4.41 25.27 16.93
N ARG A 63 3.86 26.14 16.07
CA ARG A 63 4.08 26.14 14.62
C ARG A 63 5.33 26.93 14.18
N GLY A 64 6.04 27.54 15.11
CA GLY A 64 7.27 28.29 14.81
C GLY A 64 7.08 29.70 14.20
N TYR A 65 5.85 30.22 14.13
CA TYR A 65 5.58 31.57 13.65
C TYR A 65 5.97 32.66 14.64
N VAL A 66 5.93 32.33 15.93
CA VAL A 66 6.33 33.25 17.01
C VAL A 66 7.16 32.55 18.07
N GLU A 67 7.94 33.30 18.82
CA GLU A 67 8.65 32.86 20.01
C GLU A 67 8.17 33.60 21.26
N ALA A 68 7.97 32.90 22.36
CA ALA A 68 7.68 33.49 23.64
C ALA A 68 9.00 33.91 24.30
N ARG A 69 9.12 35.20 24.66
CA ARG A 69 10.24 35.70 25.46
C ARG A 69 9.76 36.01 26.88
N ALA A 70 10.36 35.36 27.87
CA ALA A 70 9.97 35.47 29.25
C ALA A 70 9.91 36.96 29.69
N GLY A 71 8.79 37.38 30.28
CA GLY A 71 8.55 38.79 30.70
C GLY A 71 8.37 39.80 29.59
N SER A 72 8.59 39.47 28.29
CA SER A 72 8.59 40.41 27.18
C SER A 72 7.46 40.19 26.16
N GLY A 73 6.85 38.98 26.12
CA GLY A 73 5.73 38.66 25.23
C GLY A 73 6.11 37.76 24.05
N TYR A 74 5.32 37.82 22.98
CA TYR A 74 5.50 36.98 21.78
C TYR A 74 6.07 37.80 20.63
N TYR A 75 7.09 37.27 19.94
CA TYR A 75 7.77 37.94 18.83
C TYR A 75 7.68 37.07 17.58
N VAL A 76 7.42 37.70 16.42
CA VAL A 76 7.36 37.02 15.15
C VAL A 76 8.74 36.48 14.79
N ARG A 77 8.81 35.18 14.54
CA ARG A 77 9.97 34.51 13.92
C ARG A 77 9.89 34.59 12.40
N LYS A 78 11.03 34.57 11.74
CA LYS A 78 11.04 34.24 10.32
C LYS A 78 10.44 32.83 10.21
N PRO A 79 9.28 32.63 9.56
CA PRO A 79 8.78 31.29 9.38
C PRO A 79 9.94 30.46 8.83
N HIS A 80 10.26 29.36 9.50
CA HIS A 80 11.12 28.38 8.87
C HIS A 80 10.33 27.97 7.63
N GLY A 81 10.72 28.53 6.49
CA GLY A 81 10.02 28.28 5.25
C GLY A 81 9.78 26.79 5.17
N LEU A 82 8.54 26.40 4.92
CA LEU A 82 8.29 25.11 4.32
C LEU A 82 9.40 24.98 3.31
N ARG A 83 10.33 24.03 3.54
CA ARG A 83 11.40 23.75 2.56
C ARG A 83 10.67 23.75 1.23
N ALA A 84 11.09 24.64 0.32
CA ALA A 84 10.57 24.61 -1.05
C ALA A 84 10.51 23.12 -1.43
N PRO A 85 9.38 22.63 -1.95
CA PRO A 85 9.28 21.24 -2.35
C PRO A 85 10.56 20.95 -3.08
N LEU A 86 11.34 19.96 -2.60
CA LEU A 86 12.54 19.54 -3.30
C LEU A 86 12.11 19.40 -4.75
N PRO A 87 12.82 19.98 -5.73
CA PRO A 87 12.45 19.84 -7.12
C PRO A 87 12.19 18.35 -7.35
N PRO A 88 11.11 17.97 -8.05
CA PRO A 88 10.76 16.58 -8.24
C PRO A 88 12.02 15.87 -8.71
N LEU A 89 12.49 14.91 -7.93
CA LEU A 89 13.61 14.05 -8.32
C LEU A 89 13.28 13.57 -9.72
N HIS A 90 14.12 13.89 -10.69
CA HIS A 90 13.91 13.54 -12.08
C HIS A 90 13.64 12.05 -12.15
N VAL A 91 12.39 11.68 -12.45
CA VAL A 91 11.92 10.28 -12.54
C VAL A 91 12.74 9.49 -13.56
N THR A 92 13.38 10.16 -14.51
CA THR A 92 14.26 9.60 -15.53
C THR A 92 15.49 8.85 -14.98
N GLU A 93 15.98 9.18 -13.78
CA GLU A 93 17.17 8.51 -13.21
C GLU A 93 16.82 7.44 -12.17
N ALA A 94 15.60 7.36 -11.75
CA ALA A 94 15.18 6.63 -10.57
C ALA A 94 14.15 5.53 -10.84
N VAL A 95 14.27 4.81 -11.95
CA VAL A 95 13.46 3.61 -12.20
C VAL A 95 14.06 2.42 -11.45
N ASP A 96 14.18 2.56 -10.15
CA ASP A 96 14.50 1.48 -9.24
C ASP A 96 13.35 1.23 -8.25
N VAL A 97 13.47 0.19 -7.45
CA VAL A 97 12.48 -0.20 -6.46
C VAL A 97 12.17 0.93 -5.47
N VAL A 98 13.18 1.66 -5.04
CA VAL A 98 13.05 2.70 -3.99
C VAL A 98 12.35 3.93 -4.52
N SER A 99 12.69 4.38 -5.73
CA SER A 99 12.07 5.55 -6.36
C SER A 99 10.60 5.32 -6.69
N LEU A 100 10.27 4.11 -7.20
CA LEU A 100 8.88 3.74 -7.45
C LEU A 100 8.06 3.70 -6.15
N LEU A 101 8.63 3.15 -5.06
CA LEU A 101 7.99 3.17 -3.74
C LEU A 101 7.84 4.59 -3.19
N ARG A 102 8.86 5.44 -3.38
CA ARG A 102 8.83 6.84 -2.95
C ARG A 102 7.69 7.59 -3.65
N GLU A 103 7.59 7.48 -4.97
CA GLU A 103 6.51 8.13 -5.72
C GLU A 103 5.12 7.66 -5.29
N GLN A 104 4.96 6.37 -4.97
CA GLN A 104 3.69 5.88 -4.43
C GLN A 104 3.33 6.50 -3.08
N LEU A 105 4.30 6.94 -2.29
CA LEU A 105 4.08 7.58 -0.99
C LEU A 105 3.91 9.10 -1.10
N GLU A 106 4.77 9.75 -1.87
CA GLU A 106 4.87 11.21 -1.97
C GLU A 106 3.86 11.85 -2.93
N GLN A 107 3.40 11.09 -3.96
CA GLN A 107 2.29 11.43 -4.86
C GLN A 107 2.45 12.78 -5.61
N HIS A 108 3.58 12.96 -6.30
CA HIS A 108 3.88 14.20 -7.02
C HIS A 108 3.10 14.38 -8.32
N TYR A 109 2.60 13.28 -8.93
CA TYR A 109 1.95 13.31 -10.24
C TYR A 109 0.44 13.45 -10.15
N GLN A 110 -0.14 14.18 -11.13
CA GLN A 110 -1.58 14.41 -11.21
C GLN A 110 -2.35 13.19 -11.71
N VAL A 111 -1.80 12.47 -12.69
CA VAL A 111 -2.38 11.23 -13.24
C VAL A 111 -1.52 10.05 -12.79
N ARG A 112 -2.11 9.08 -12.12
CA ARG A 112 -1.38 8.05 -11.37
C ARG A 112 -1.58 6.65 -11.93
N VAL A 113 -1.44 6.49 -13.23
CA VAL A 113 -1.72 5.22 -13.94
C VAL A 113 -0.83 4.06 -13.46
N GLY A 114 0.41 4.36 -13.08
CA GLY A 114 1.35 3.39 -12.51
C GLY A 114 1.15 3.09 -11.02
N GLU A 115 0.08 3.61 -10.37
CA GLU A 115 -0.17 3.45 -8.94
C GLU A 115 -0.46 1.99 -8.55
N GLY A 116 0.09 1.56 -7.41
CA GLY A 116 -0.16 0.23 -6.85
C GLY A 116 -1.39 0.14 -5.93
N ARG A 117 -2.13 1.23 -5.75
CA ARG A 117 -3.33 1.33 -4.91
C ARG A 117 -4.52 1.79 -5.76
N PRO A 118 -5.75 1.44 -5.39
CA PRO A 118 -6.92 2.01 -6.03
C PRO A 118 -7.01 3.52 -5.74
N PRO A 119 -7.79 4.28 -6.52
CA PRO A 119 -8.08 5.68 -6.22
C PRO A 119 -8.60 5.84 -4.79
N ALA A 120 -8.16 6.89 -4.10
CA ALA A 120 -8.61 7.17 -2.73
C ALA A 120 -10.15 7.25 -2.64
N SER A 121 -10.81 7.83 -3.65
CA SER A 121 -12.26 7.88 -3.76
C SER A 121 -12.95 6.51 -3.78
N TRP A 122 -12.26 5.45 -4.17
CA TRP A 122 -12.79 4.09 -4.13
C TRP A 122 -12.78 3.48 -2.73
N LEU A 123 -11.84 3.90 -1.87
CA LEU A 123 -11.67 3.45 -0.50
C LEU A 123 -12.31 4.42 0.52
N GLU A 124 -12.58 5.66 0.12
CA GLU A 124 -13.26 6.66 0.95
C GLU A 124 -14.74 6.29 1.12
N GLY A 125 -15.03 5.51 2.13
CA GLY A 125 -16.38 5.40 2.64
C GLY A 125 -16.57 6.33 3.83
N SER A 126 -17.68 7.07 3.87
CA SER A 126 -18.18 7.76 5.09
C SER A 126 -18.25 6.80 6.28
N GLU A 127 -18.31 5.53 6.02
CA GLU A 127 -18.41 4.41 6.95
C GLU A 127 -17.12 4.19 7.75
N LEU A 128 -15.94 4.18 7.12
CA LEU A 128 -14.67 4.05 7.84
C LEU A 128 -14.48 5.20 8.84
N ARG A 129 -14.76 6.45 8.42
CA ARG A 129 -14.70 7.62 9.32
C ARG A 129 -15.70 7.53 10.47
N ARG A 130 -16.91 7.00 10.20
CA ARG A 130 -17.94 6.80 11.22
C ARG A 130 -17.52 5.73 12.22
N HIS A 131 -16.91 4.62 11.74
CA HIS A 131 -16.41 3.54 12.61
C HIS A 131 -15.20 3.96 13.42
N LEU A 132 -14.27 4.71 12.85
CA LEU A 132 -13.16 5.31 13.60
C LEU A 132 -13.67 6.21 14.75
N ARG A 133 -14.75 6.95 14.54
CA ARG A 133 -15.38 7.74 15.62
C ARG A 133 -16.03 6.86 16.69
N ARG A 134 -16.70 5.77 16.31
CA ARG A 134 -17.30 4.82 17.24
C ARG A 134 -16.26 4.00 17.99
N ALA A 135 -15.25 3.50 17.30
CA ALA A 135 -14.14 2.78 17.91
C ALA A 135 -13.41 3.66 18.94
N ARG A 136 -13.29 4.97 18.69
CA ARG A 136 -12.78 5.93 19.68
C ARG A 136 -13.60 5.97 20.95
N SER A 137 -14.92 5.84 20.90
CA SER A 137 -15.78 5.91 22.08
C SER A 137 -15.85 4.61 22.88
N HIS A 138 -15.73 3.44 22.24
CA HIS A 138 -15.84 2.13 22.89
C HIS A 138 -14.47 1.54 23.23
N SER A 139 -13.51 1.57 22.30
CA SER A 139 -12.20 0.94 22.48
C SER A 139 -11.28 1.69 23.44
N MET A 140 -11.41 2.99 23.60
CA MET A 140 -10.55 3.75 24.53
C MET A 140 -10.81 3.47 26.01
N CYS A 141 -11.97 2.96 26.37
CA CYS A 141 -12.28 2.55 27.75
C CYS A 141 -11.67 1.20 28.11
N GLU A 142 -11.36 0.34 27.12
CA GLU A 142 -10.90 -1.03 27.34
C GLU A 142 -9.42 -1.25 26.95
N ILE A 143 -8.75 -0.26 26.36
CA ILE A 143 -7.31 -0.37 26.06
C ILE A 143 -6.56 -0.27 27.38
N GLU A 144 -6.12 -1.41 27.89
CA GLU A 144 -5.18 -1.48 29.00
C GLU A 144 -3.91 -0.70 28.64
N ARG A 145 -3.33 -0.02 29.64
CA ARG A 145 -2.12 0.80 29.48
C ARG A 145 -0.87 -0.06 29.37
N GLY A 146 -0.83 -0.99 28.40
CA GLY A 146 0.27 -1.90 28.19
C GLY A 146 0.48 -2.27 26.74
N TYR A 147 1.49 -3.08 26.46
CA TYR A 147 1.68 -3.69 25.15
C TYR A 147 0.63 -4.75 24.91
N SER A 148 0.10 -4.82 23.69
CA SER A 148 -0.73 -5.93 23.23
C SER A 148 0.14 -7.18 23.00
N THR A 149 -0.50 -8.33 22.84
CA THR A 149 0.20 -9.56 22.52
C THR A 149 0.89 -9.50 21.15
N SER A 150 2.07 -10.09 21.03
CA SER A 150 2.79 -10.19 19.75
C SER A 150 2.01 -10.95 18.68
N TRP A 151 1.09 -11.84 19.09
CA TRP A 151 0.17 -12.52 18.17
C TRP A 151 -0.78 -11.57 17.45
N GLY A 152 -1.15 -10.46 18.10
CA GLY A 152 -2.22 -9.56 17.69
C GLY A 152 -3.58 -9.94 18.29
N TYR A 153 -4.58 -9.10 18.08
CA TYR A 153 -5.91 -9.16 18.67
C TYR A 153 -6.65 -10.47 18.35
N LEU A 154 -6.93 -11.26 19.39
CA LEU A 154 -7.48 -12.60 19.27
C LEU A 154 -8.80 -12.66 18.48
N PRO A 155 -9.82 -11.79 18.73
CA PRO A 155 -11.05 -11.84 17.96
C PRO A 155 -10.84 -11.60 16.45
N LEU A 156 -9.88 -10.74 16.05
CA LEU A 156 -9.56 -10.56 14.64
C LEU A 156 -8.90 -11.81 14.05
N ARG A 157 -7.99 -12.46 14.78
CA ARG A 157 -7.37 -13.72 14.34
C ARG A 157 -8.41 -14.83 14.15
N THR A 158 -9.38 -14.93 15.05
CA THR A 158 -10.50 -15.88 14.94
C THR A 158 -11.36 -15.58 13.71
N THR A 159 -11.70 -14.30 13.47
CA THR A 159 -12.44 -13.89 12.27
C THR A 159 -11.66 -14.24 10.98
N ILE A 160 -10.36 -13.96 10.95
CA ILE A 160 -9.50 -14.31 9.79
C ILE A 160 -9.45 -15.82 9.59
N ALA A 161 -9.35 -16.61 10.65
CA ALA A 161 -9.36 -18.09 10.54
C ALA A 161 -10.68 -18.58 9.90
N HIS A 162 -11.82 -18.02 10.29
CA HIS A 162 -13.10 -18.33 9.63
C HIS A 162 -13.11 -17.95 8.15
N MET A 163 -12.62 -16.75 7.80
CA MET A 163 -12.52 -16.31 6.40
C MET A 163 -11.61 -17.22 5.57
N LEU A 164 -10.54 -17.76 6.16
CA LEU A 164 -9.66 -18.72 5.51
C LEU A 164 -10.34 -20.08 5.32
N CYS A 165 -11.11 -20.54 6.31
CA CYS A 165 -11.91 -21.78 6.18
C CYS A 165 -12.94 -21.68 5.04
N GLU A 166 -13.58 -20.53 4.83
CA GLU A 166 -14.47 -20.27 3.68
C GLU A 166 -13.74 -20.40 2.32
N ARG A 167 -12.42 -20.23 2.31
CA ARG A 167 -11.53 -20.41 1.15
C ARG A 167 -10.87 -21.79 1.11
N SER A 168 -11.41 -22.75 1.86
CA SER A 168 -10.89 -24.12 1.98
C SER A 168 -9.47 -24.21 2.57
N ILE A 169 -9.04 -23.20 3.33
CA ILE A 169 -7.78 -23.21 4.10
C ILE A 169 -8.16 -23.46 5.56
N HIS A 170 -8.05 -24.72 6.02
CA HIS A 170 -8.52 -25.12 7.35
C HIS A 170 -7.49 -24.77 8.43
N VAL A 171 -7.75 -23.70 9.14
CA VAL A 171 -6.88 -23.14 10.19
C VAL A 171 -7.68 -22.71 11.42
N ASN A 172 -6.99 -22.62 12.54
CA ASN A 172 -7.50 -21.98 13.75
C ASN A 172 -6.72 -20.69 14.06
N GLU A 173 -7.15 -19.95 15.07
CA GLU A 173 -6.57 -18.67 15.46
C GLU A 173 -5.10 -18.77 15.91
N ARG A 174 -4.60 -19.96 16.32
CA ARG A 174 -3.19 -20.17 16.69
C ARG A 174 -2.27 -20.32 15.48
N GLN A 175 -2.84 -20.48 14.30
CA GLN A 175 -2.11 -20.54 13.03
C GLN A 175 -2.15 -19.21 12.28
N VAL A 176 -2.69 -18.16 12.89
CA VAL A 176 -2.78 -16.80 12.32
C VAL A 176 -1.97 -15.82 13.18
N LEU A 177 -1.04 -15.09 12.56
CA LEU A 177 -0.23 -14.03 13.14
C LEU A 177 -0.54 -12.71 12.46
N LEU A 178 -0.98 -11.69 13.23
CA LEU A 178 -1.21 -10.35 12.68
C LEU A 178 0.11 -9.61 12.43
N THR A 179 0.14 -8.80 11.39
CA THR A 179 1.33 -8.05 10.97
C THR A 179 0.96 -6.62 10.54
N GLN A 180 1.98 -5.76 10.41
CA GLN A 180 1.80 -4.40 9.87
C GLN A 180 1.68 -4.44 8.32
N GLY A 181 0.65 -5.11 7.81
CA GLY A 181 0.42 -5.39 6.39
C GLY A 181 1.33 -6.50 5.84
N ALA A 182 1.04 -6.92 4.60
CA ALA A 182 1.79 -7.99 3.93
C ALA A 182 3.30 -7.69 3.79
N ASN A 183 3.68 -6.42 3.65
CA ASN A 183 5.09 -6.04 3.55
C ASN A 183 5.90 -6.39 4.82
N HIS A 184 5.32 -6.25 6.00
CA HIS A 184 5.93 -6.71 7.25
C HIS A 184 5.91 -8.24 7.36
N ALA A 185 4.83 -8.89 6.95
CA ALA A 185 4.75 -10.35 6.88
C ALA A 185 5.89 -10.95 6.06
N LEU A 186 6.10 -10.43 4.85
CA LEU A 186 7.19 -10.85 3.96
C LEU A 186 8.57 -10.59 4.57
N ASP A 187 8.76 -9.47 5.29
CA ASP A 187 10.03 -9.18 5.98
C ASP A 187 10.34 -10.19 7.08
N LEU A 188 9.35 -10.54 7.90
CA LEU A 188 9.49 -11.57 8.94
C LEU A 188 9.83 -12.93 8.31
N ILE A 189 9.15 -13.31 7.24
CA ILE A 189 9.37 -14.59 6.54
C ILE A 189 10.79 -14.64 5.95
N VAL A 190 11.22 -13.57 5.28
CA VAL A 190 12.59 -13.49 4.71
C VAL A 190 13.63 -13.64 5.82
N ARG A 191 13.48 -12.92 6.93
CA ARG A 191 14.42 -13.00 8.07
C ARG A 191 14.42 -14.36 8.78
N HIS A 192 13.28 -15.04 8.79
CA HIS A 192 13.15 -16.33 9.46
C HIS A 192 13.69 -17.50 8.64
N LEU A 193 13.49 -17.47 7.32
CA LEU A 193 13.78 -18.61 6.46
C LEU A 193 15.12 -18.53 5.72
N LEU A 194 15.67 -17.32 5.54
CA LEU A 194 16.76 -17.09 4.60
C LEU A 194 18.01 -16.50 5.26
N GLU A 195 19.15 -17.00 4.79
CA GLU A 195 20.47 -16.50 5.09
C GLU A 195 21.16 -15.96 3.83
N ALA A 196 22.22 -15.18 4.02
CA ALA A 196 23.00 -14.65 2.91
C ALA A 196 23.58 -15.79 2.04
N GLY A 197 23.37 -15.72 0.73
CA GLY A 197 23.80 -16.73 -0.23
C GLY A 197 22.75 -17.78 -0.58
N ASP A 198 21.65 -17.87 0.17
CA ASP A 198 20.54 -18.79 -0.16
C ASP A 198 19.93 -18.48 -1.52
N GLU A 199 19.43 -19.50 -2.18
CA GLU A 199 18.68 -19.37 -3.43
C GLU A 199 17.17 -19.34 -3.16
N VAL A 200 16.48 -18.42 -3.84
CA VAL A 200 15.04 -18.30 -3.78
C VAL A 200 14.44 -18.13 -5.16
N LEU A 201 13.28 -18.75 -5.38
CA LEU A 201 12.48 -18.54 -6.59
C LEU A 201 11.56 -17.35 -6.41
N VAL A 202 11.41 -16.56 -7.47
CA VAL A 202 10.48 -15.43 -7.54
C VAL A 202 9.80 -15.40 -8.90
N ASP A 203 8.57 -14.90 -8.97
CA ASP A 203 7.92 -14.62 -10.25
C ASP A 203 8.71 -13.56 -11.05
N ALA A 204 8.81 -13.73 -12.36
CA ALA A 204 9.44 -12.79 -13.30
C ALA A 204 8.52 -12.58 -14.54
N PRO A 205 7.81 -11.45 -14.64
CA PRO A 205 7.78 -10.34 -13.69
C PRO A 205 7.10 -10.70 -12.36
N GLY A 206 7.40 -9.98 -11.27
CA GLY A 206 6.89 -10.27 -9.93
C GLY A 206 6.82 -9.03 -9.02
N TYR A 207 6.52 -9.25 -7.76
CA TYR A 207 6.31 -8.17 -6.77
C TYR A 207 7.63 -7.49 -6.39
N TYR A 208 7.95 -6.37 -7.04
CA TYR A 208 9.21 -5.64 -6.91
C TYR A 208 9.61 -5.21 -5.48
N PRO A 209 8.67 -4.87 -4.54
CA PRO A 209 9.09 -4.56 -3.17
C PRO A 209 9.70 -5.74 -2.43
N LEU A 210 9.33 -6.98 -2.80
CA LEU A 210 9.97 -8.19 -2.29
C LEU A 210 11.42 -8.29 -2.75
N PHE A 211 11.72 -7.95 -4.02
CA PHE A 211 13.09 -7.98 -4.53
C PHE A 211 14.04 -7.09 -3.74
N GLY A 212 13.54 -5.93 -3.27
CA GLY A 212 14.29 -5.06 -2.37
C GLY A 212 14.68 -5.76 -1.07
N LYS A 213 13.76 -6.49 -0.45
CA LYS A 213 14.01 -7.26 0.79
C LYS A 213 14.99 -8.39 0.57
N LEU A 214 14.82 -9.14 -0.51
CA LEU A 214 15.71 -10.25 -0.87
C LEU A 214 17.14 -9.78 -1.15
N ARG A 215 17.30 -8.61 -1.81
CA ARG A 215 18.64 -7.99 -1.99
C ARG A 215 19.26 -7.57 -0.65
N LEU A 216 18.47 -7.00 0.26
CA LEU A 216 18.94 -6.66 1.62
C LEU A 216 19.37 -7.90 2.40
N ALA A 217 18.68 -9.02 2.23
CA ALA A 217 19.03 -10.31 2.83
C ALA A 217 20.23 -10.99 2.12
N LYS A 218 20.73 -10.42 1.01
CA LYS A 218 21.86 -10.94 0.21
C LYS A 218 21.63 -12.36 -0.33
N VAL A 219 20.37 -12.70 -0.66
CA VAL A 219 20.01 -13.98 -1.27
C VAL A 219 20.06 -13.90 -2.80
N GLN A 220 20.20 -15.06 -3.45
CA GLN A 220 20.20 -15.18 -4.90
C GLN A 220 18.79 -15.41 -5.41
N MET A 221 18.27 -14.50 -6.22
CA MET A 221 16.94 -14.61 -6.81
C MET A 221 17.00 -15.36 -8.14
N LEU A 222 16.22 -16.42 -8.27
CA LEU A 222 16.00 -17.19 -9.49
C LEU A 222 14.63 -16.83 -10.03
N GLY A 223 14.60 -16.08 -11.13
CA GLY A 223 13.35 -15.63 -11.75
C GLY A 223 12.66 -16.78 -12.50
N VAL A 224 11.41 -17.05 -12.13
CA VAL A 224 10.53 -17.98 -12.86
C VAL A 224 9.62 -17.17 -13.76
N ARG A 225 9.71 -17.38 -15.08
CA ARG A 225 8.90 -16.68 -16.06
C ARG A 225 7.41 -16.84 -15.72
N ARG A 226 6.63 -15.74 -15.81
CA ARG A 226 5.19 -15.75 -15.59
C ARG A 226 4.42 -15.81 -16.90
N GLN A 227 3.57 -16.82 -17.05
CA GLN A 227 2.60 -16.98 -18.13
C GLN A 227 1.23 -16.41 -17.71
N ALA A 228 0.26 -16.40 -18.62
CA ALA A 228 -1.07 -15.85 -18.34
C ALA A 228 -1.80 -16.60 -17.20
N ASP A 229 -1.60 -17.89 -17.10
CA ASP A 229 -2.25 -18.81 -16.16
C ASP A 229 -1.33 -19.33 -15.04
N GLY A 230 -0.30 -18.58 -14.70
CA GLY A 230 0.62 -18.90 -13.59
C GLY A 230 2.08 -18.93 -13.99
N PRO A 231 2.97 -19.44 -13.12
CA PRO A 231 4.39 -19.59 -13.44
C PRO A 231 4.62 -20.61 -14.57
N ASP A 232 5.70 -20.44 -15.30
CA ASP A 232 6.18 -21.40 -16.31
C ASP A 232 6.82 -22.59 -15.56
N LEU A 233 6.07 -23.66 -15.41
CA LEU A 233 6.51 -24.81 -14.61
C LEU A 233 7.55 -25.66 -15.33
N ASP A 234 7.65 -25.59 -16.65
CA ASP A 234 8.69 -26.31 -17.39
C ASP A 234 10.05 -25.59 -17.19
N ALA A 235 10.03 -24.25 -17.23
CA ALA A 235 11.20 -23.43 -16.87
C ALA A 235 11.59 -23.60 -15.39
N LEU A 236 10.62 -23.69 -14.50
CA LEU A 236 10.87 -23.98 -13.07
C LEU A 236 11.53 -25.34 -12.89
N GLU A 237 11.01 -26.39 -13.54
CA GLU A 237 11.57 -27.74 -13.46
C GLU A 237 13.00 -27.78 -13.99
N ALA A 238 13.30 -27.08 -15.09
CA ALA A 238 14.68 -26.95 -15.60
C ALA A 238 15.62 -26.29 -14.58
N ILE A 239 15.18 -25.25 -13.87
CA ILE A 239 15.94 -24.62 -12.78
C ILE A 239 16.22 -25.65 -11.68
N LEU A 240 15.23 -26.43 -11.27
CA LEU A 240 15.32 -27.41 -10.18
C LEU A 240 16.23 -28.60 -10.48
N GLN A 241 16.59 -28.84 -11.75
CA GLN A 241 17.59 -29.87 -12.10
C GLN A 241 18.97 -29.54 -11.52
N THR A 242 19.34 -28.26 -11.46
CA THR A 242 20.69 -27.80 -11.09
C THR A 242 20.75 -26.96 -9.84
N ARG A 243 19.61 -26.40 -9.40
CA ARG A 243 19.52 -25.47 -8.27
C ARG A 243 18.71 -26.07 -7.13
N ARG A 244 18.91 -25.57 -5.93
CA ARG A 244 18.21 -26.03 -4.71
C ARG A 244 17.66 -24.84 -3.92
N PRO A 245 16.64 -24.14 -4.46
CA PRO A 245 16.04 -23.01 -3.80
C PRO A 245 15.33 -23.42 -2.51
N LYS A 246 15.40 -22.59 -1.48
CA LYS A 246 14.71 -22.84 -0.20
C LYS A 246 13.23 -22.47 -0.25
N VAL A 247 12.87 -21.39 -0.98
CA VAL A 247 11.53 -20.82 -0.99
C VAL A 247 11.17 -20.32 -2.38
N PHE A 248 9.91 -20.49 -2.77
CA PHE A 248 9.30 -19.80 -3.91
C PHE A 248 8.30 -18.75 -3.42
N PHE A 249 8.55 -17.48 -3.70
CA PHE A 249 7.63 -16.40 -3.44
C PHE A 249 6.79 -16.13 -4.69
N THR A 250 5.46 -16.30 -4.58
CA THR A 250 4.55 -16.15 -5.71
C THR A 250 3.23 -15.53 -5.30
N GLN A 251 2.54 -14.89 -6.26
CA GLN A 251 1.17 -14.44 -6.12
C GLN A 251 0.27 -15.30 -7.01
N SER A 252 -0.54 -16.15 -6.40
CA SER A 252 -1.40 -17.08 -7.13
C SER A 252 -2.55 -16.39 -7.85
N LEU A 253 -3.14 -15.34 -7.29
CA LEU A 253 -4.34 -14.68 -7.78
C LEU A 253 -4.12 -13.19 -8.04
N ALA A 254 -4.71 -12.68 -9.12
CA ALA A 254 -4.64 -11.26 -9.52
C ALA A 254 -3.23 -10.68 -9.41
N HIS A 255 -2.27 -11.40 -9.94
CA HIS A 255 -0.83 -11.19 -9.81
C HIS A 255 -0.37 -9.77 -10.11
N ASN A 256 0.49 -9.21 -9.29
CA ASN A 256 1.18 -7.95 -9.53
C ASN A 256 2.55 -8.21 -10.20
N PRO A 257 2.78 -7.80 -11.48
CA PRO A 257 2.03 -6.76 -12.19
C PRO A 257 1.03 -7.27 -13.24
N THR A 258 0.99 -8.55 -13.57
CA THR A 258 0.36 -9.06 -14.79
C THR A 258 -1.17 -9.18 -14.73
N GLY A 259 -1.76 -9.09 -13.54
CA GLY A 259 -3.19 -9.36 -13.33
C GLY A 259 -3.60 -10.83 -13.48
N GLY A 260 -2.73 -11.71 -13.97
CA GLY A 260 -3.05 -13.12 -14.19
C GLY A 260 -3.29 -13.90 -12.89
N SER A 261 -3.96 -15.04 -12.99
CA SER A 261 -4.17 -15.96 -11.87
C SER A 261 -3.70 -17.36 -12.25
N ILE A 262 -3.27 -18.13 -11.24
CA ILE A 262 -2.81 -19.51 -11.48
C ILE A 262 -4.01 -20.39 -11.83
N SER A 263 -3.85 -21.27 -12.82
CA SER A 263 -4.82 -22.31 -13.12
C SER A 263 -4.71 -23.47 -12.11
N LEU A 264 -5.82 -24.15 -11.85
CA LEU A 264 -5.83 -25.27 -10.92
C LEU A 264 -4.82 -26.40 -11.29
N PRO A 265 -4.68 -26.79 -12.58
CA PRO A 265 -3.66 -27.77 -12.97
C PRO A 265 -2.23 -27.33 -12.65
N LYS A 266 -1.91 -26.05 -12.90
CA LYS A 266 -0.60 -25.49 -12.56
C LYS A 266 -0.38 -25.37 -11.05
N ALA A 267 -1.41 -24.97 -10.30
CA ALA A 267 -1.33 -24.93 -8.84
C ALA A 267 -0.99 -26.32 -8.27
N HIS A 268 -1.66 -27.38 -8.77
CA HIS A 268 -1.41 -28.75 -8.34
C HIS A 268 0.01 -29.21 -8.71
N ARG A 269 0.46 -29.01 -9.97
CA ARG A 269 1.82 -29.35 -10.40
C ARG A 269 2.89 -28.58 -9.63
N LEU A 270 2.66 -27.31 -9.31
CA LEU A 270 3.58 -26.52 -8.50
C LEU A 270 3.76 -27.13 -7.10
N MET A 271 2.67 -27.54 -6.46
CA MET A 271 2.74 -28.18 -5.14
C MET A 271 3.43 -29.54 -5.18
N GLN A 272 3.26 -30.31 -6.26
CA GLN A 272 4.03 -31.55 -6.48
C GLN A 272 5.53 -31.27 -6.62
N LEU A 273 5.93 -30.25 -7.39
CA LEU A 273 7.34 -29.84 -7.52
C LEU A 273 7.90 -29.38 -6.17
N ALA A 274 7.14 -28.60 -5.38
CA ALA A 274 7.55 -28.18 -4.06
C ALA A 274 7.78 -29.36 -3.11
N ALA A 275 6.91 -30.36 -3.16
CA ALA A 275 7.05 -31.58 -2.37
C ALA A 275 8.26 -32.42 -2.80
N THR A 276 8.46 -32.62 -4.11
CA THR A 276 9.54 -33.43 -4.68
C THR A 276 10.92 -32.81 -4.42
N HIS A 277 11.04 -31.48 -4.56
CA HIS A 277 12.32 -30.78 -4.44
C HIS A 277 12.55 -30.14 -3.06
N GLY A 278 11.56 -30.21 -2.15
CA GLY A 278 11.72 -29.83 -0.75
C GLY A 278 11.72 -28.33 -0.46
N PHE A 279 11.25 -27.49 -1.38
CA PHE A 279 11.16 -26.04 -1.13
C PHE A 279 9.80 -25.63 -0.53
N LEU A 280 9.80 -24.52 0.21
CA LEU A 280 8.58 -23.89 0.73
C LEU A 280 8.00 -22.94 -0.31
N VAL A 281 6.70 -22.66 -0.18
CA VAL A 281 6.02 -21.64 -1.00
C VAL A 281 5.49 -20.55 -0.10
N VAL A 282 5.77 -19.30 -0.44
CA VAL A 282 5.13 -18.12 0.17
C VAL A 282 4.10 -17.60 -0.83
N GLU A 283 2.83 -17.82 -0.50
CA GLU A 283 1.69 -17.35 -1.29
C GLU A 283 1.25 -15.97 -0.77
N ASP A 284 1.57 -14.91 -1.52
CA ASP A 284 1.12 -13.54 -1.22
C ASP A 284 -0.19 -13.27 -1.98
N ASP A 285 -1.31 -13.18 -1.27
CA ASP A 285 -2.66 -12.98 -1.81
C ASP A 285 -3.25 -11.62 -1.36
N PRO A 286 -2.74 -10.49 -1.90
CA PRO A 286 -3.17 -9.16 -1.48
C PRO A 286 -4.61 -8.81 -1.92
N PHE A 287 -5.19 -9.58 -2.82
CA PHE A 287 -6.53 -9.41 -3.37
C PHE A 287 -7.50 -10.50 -2.92
N ALA A 288 -7.15 -11.26 -1.88
CA ALA A 288 -7.91 -12.41 -1.39
C ALA A 288 -9.43 -12.18 -1.31
N ASP A 289 -9.82 -11.02 -0.76
CA ASP A 289 -11.22 -10.68 -0.54
C ASP A 289 -11.95 -10.19 -1.80
N LEU A 290 -11.23 -9.81 -2.86
CA LEU A 290 -11.81 -9.45 -4.16
C LEU A 290 -12.01 -10.67 -5.06
N GLN A 291 -11.31 -11.77 -4.78
CA GLN A 291 -11.37 -13.00 -5.55
C GLN A 291 -12.50 -13.91 -5.06
N PRO A 292 -13.05 -14.78 -5.91
CA PRO A 292 -13.99 -15.82 -5.46
C PRO A 292 -13.35 -16.72 -4.39
N ALA A 293 -14.16 -17.18 -3.43
CA ALA A 293 -13.71 -18.14 -2.43
C ALA A 293 -13.19 -19.43 -3.06
N THR A 294 -13.80 -19.84 -4.18
CA THR A 294 -13.44 -21.05 -4.96
C THR A 294 -12.21 -20.89 -5.86
N ALA A 295 -11.59 -19.69 -5.92
CA ALA A 295 -10.38 -19.47 -6.70
C ALA A 295 -9.23 -20.38 -6.19
N PRO A 296 -8.41 -20.97 -7.07
CA PRO A 296 -7.39 -21.93 -6.66
C PRO A 296 -6.29 -21.22 -5.87
N ARG A 297 -6.16 -21.58 -4.58
CA ARG A 297 -5.09 -21.10 -3.71
C ARG A 297 -4.16 -22.27 -3.38
N LEU A 298 -2.87 -22.01 -3.39
CA LEU A 298 -1.85 -23.00 -3.06
C LEU A 298 -2.00 -23.46 -1.60
N ALA A 299 -2.30 -22.54 -0.70
CA ALA A 299 -2.56 -22.82 0.71
C ALA A 299 -3.77 -23.76 0.92
N ALA A 300 -4.81 -23.68 0.07
CA ALA A 300 -5.96 -24.57 0.13
C ALA A 300 -5.61 -26.00 -0.33
N LEU A 301 -4.73 -26.13 -1.31
CA LEU A 301 -4.27 -27.45 -1.80
C LEU A 301 -3.33 -28.14 -0.81
N ASP A 302 -2.49 -27.37 -0.13
CA ASP A 302 -1.40 -27.88 0.72
C ASP A 302 -1.76 -27.91 2.21
N GLN A 303 -2.85 -27.25 2.61
CA GLN A 303 -3.28 -27.10 4.00
C GLN A 303 -2.17 -26.56 4.93
N LEU A 304 -1.35 -25.63 4.40
CA LEU A 304 -0.23 -24.96 5.09
C LEU A 304 0.92 -25.88 5.53
N GLU A 305 1.04 -27.07 4.97
CA GLU A 305 2.17 -27.94 5.26
C GLU A 305 3.49 -27.35 4.76
N ARG A 306 3.52 -26.90 3.50
CA ARG A 306 4.66 -26.26 2.83
C ARG A 306 4.38 -24.80 2.45
N VAL A 307 3.11 -24.40 2.41
CA VAL A 307 2.71 -23.04 2.06
C VAL A 307 2.64 -22.16 3.30
N ILE A 308 3.24 -20.97 3.21
CA ILE A 308 3.04 -19.87 4.13
C ILE A 308 2.17 -18.84 3.41
N TYR A 309 0.96 -18.64 3.89
CA TYR A 309 -0.02 -17.76 3.28
C TYR A 309 0.08 -16.35 3.88
N VAL A 310 0.14 -15.34 3.03
CA VAL A 310 0.23 -13.92 3.42
C VAL A 310 -0.91 -13.15 2.77
N SER A 311 -1.58 -12.32 3.55
CA SER A 311 -2.57 -11.37 3.00
C SER A 311 -2.67 -10.10 3.82
N SER A 312 -3.45 -9.13 3.36
CA SER A 312 -3.66 -7.87 4.07
C SER A 312 -4.91 -7.14 3.62
N PHE A 313 -5.40 -6.23 4.47
CA PHE A 313 -6.53 -5.35 4.18
C PHE A 313 -6.12 -4.05 3.44
N SER A 314 -4.84 -3.89 3.10
CA SER A 314 -4.31 -2.66 2.49
C SER A 314 -4.85 -2.35 1.10
N LYS A 315 -5.26 -3.37 0.33
CA LYS A 315 -5.79 -3.21 -1.03
C LYS A 315 -7.31 -3.14 -1.07
N THR A 316 -7.94 -3.64 -0.03
CA THR A 316 -9.39 -3.80 0.02
C THR A 316 -10.09 -2.85 0.99
N LEU A 317 -9.38 -2.31 1.99
CA LEU A 317 -9.96 -1.42 3.00
C LEU A 317 -9.23 -0.09 3.08
N SER A 318 -7.98 -0.08 3.55
CA SER A 318 -7.12 1.10 3.58
C SER A 318 -5.66 0.72 3.79
N ALA A 319 -4.78 1.33 3.00
CA ALA A 319 -3.34 1.14 3.15
C ALA A 319 -2.80 1.72 4.46
N ASP A 320 -3.43 2.76 5.02
CA ASP A 320 -3.00 3.45 6.25
C ASP A 320 -3.27 2.63 7.52
N LEU A 321 -4.25 1.73 7.50
CA LEU A 321 -4.54 0.85 8.64
C LEU A 321 -3.40 -0.12 8.95
N ARG A 322 -2.57 -0.44 7.96
CA ARG A 322 -1.40 -1.31 8.13
C ARG A 322 -1.74 -2.63 8.83
N VAL A 323 -2.83 -3.29 8.47
CA VAL A 323 -3.21 -4.61 8.99
C VAL A 323 -3.06 -5.67 7.90
N GLY A 324 -2.31 -6.71 8.22
CA GLY A 324 -2.13 -7.91 7.42
C GLY A 324 -1.95 -9.12 8.34
N TYR A 325 -1.75 -10.26 7.75
CA TYR A 325 -1.58 -11.50 8.51
C TYR A 325 -0.76 -12.55 7.75
N ILE A 326 -0.20 -13.47 8.53
CA ILE A 326 0.42 -14.71 8.07
C ILE A 326 -0.44 -15.86 8.56
N ALA A 327 -0.70 -16.86 7.72
CA ALA A 327 -1.22 -18.15 8.13
C ALA A 327 -0.24 -19.26 7.71
N ALA A 328 0.14 -20.12 8.62
CA ALA A 328 1.08 -21.21 8.39
C ALA A 328 0.93 -22.33 9.43
N ALA A 329 1.67 -23.41 9.27
CA ALA A 329 1.77 -24.47 10.27
C ALA A 329 2.20 -23.89 11.65
N THR A 330 1.68 -24.43 12.73
CA THR A 330 1.83 -23.88 14.09
C THR A 330 3.29 -23.67 14.49
N HIS A 331 4.19 -24.58 14.15
CA HIS A 331 5.61 -24.44 14.50
C HIS A 331 6.26 -23.21 13.81
N ARG A 332 5.88 -22.90 12.56
CA ARG A 332 6.38 -21.72 11.84
C ARG A 332 5.78 -20.43 12.38
N ILE A 333 4.49 -20.43 12.70
CA ILE A 333 3.83 -19.26 13.30
C ILE A 333 4.44 -18.93 14.65
N ASN A 334 4.76 -19.90 15.49
CA ASN A 334 5.43 -19.68 16.76
C ASN A 334 6.77 -18.95 16.55
N ALA A 335 7.63 -19.47 15.68
CA ALA A 335 8.93 -18.87 15.38
C ALA A 335 8.81 -17.45 14.76
N LEU A 336 7.84 -17.23 13.88
CA LEU A 336 7.56 -15.90 13.31
C LEU A 336 7.02 -14.93 14.37
N CYS A 337 6.24 -15.41 15.35
CA CYS A 337 5.76 -14.61 16.47
C CYS A 337 6.90 -14.20 17.38
N ASP A 338 7.83 -15.10 17.69
CA ASP A 338 9.03 -14.80 18.49
C ASP A 338 9.91 -13.76 17.78
N LEU A 339 10.12 -13.92 16.46
CA LEU A 339 10.86 -12.95 15.66
C LEU A 339 10.15 -11.59 15.65
N LYS A 340 8.83 -11.55 15.50
CA LYS A 340 8.04 -10.33 15.57
C LYS A 340 8.19 -9.67 16.95
N MET A 341 8.18 -10.43 18.03
CA MET A 341 8.37 -9.93 19.41
C MET A 341 9.70 -9.20 19.54
N VAL A 342 10.78 -9.77 19.03
CA VAL A 342 12.12 -9.16 19.09
C VAL A 342 12.24 -7.92 18.21
N THR A 343 11.57 -7.89 17.05
CA THR A 343 11.77 -6.82 16.05
C THR A 343 10.80 -5.65 16.18
N VAL A 344 9.56 -5.89 16.62
CA VAL A 344 8.47 -4.90 16.62
C VAL A 344 7.69 -4.89 17.94
N VAL A 345 7.92 -5.88 18.82
CA VAL A 345 7.18 -6.15 20.07
C VAL A 345 5.74 -6.59 19.77
N SER A 346 4.88 -5.68 19.32
CA SER A 346 3.48 -5.95 18.96
C SER A 346 3.01 -4.99 17.87
N THR A 347 1.88 -5.28 17.28
CA THR A 347 1.13 -4.40 16.37
C THR A 347 0.09 -3.59 17.16
N SER A 348 -0.44 -2.54 16.55
CA SER A 348 -1.44 -1.68 17.20
C SER A 348 -2.79 -2.38 17.36
N GLU A 349 -3.11 -2.82 18.56
CA GLU A 349 -4.39 -3.45 18.87
C GLU A 349 -5.59 -2.53 18.58
N PHE A 350 -5.42 -1.22 18.74
CA PHE A 350 -6.46 -0.25 18.37
C PHE A 350 -6.90 -0.40 16.91
N VAL A 351 -5.94 -0.47 15.98
CA VAL A 351 -6.23 -0.61 14.56
C VAL A 351 -6.80 -2.00 14.24
N GLU A 352 -6.30 -3.03 14.90
CA GLU A 352 -6.78 -4.42 14.76
C GLU A 352 -8.24 -4.55 15.23
N ARG A 353 -8.63 -3.90 16.32
CA ARG A 353 -10.02 -3.81 16.80
C ARG A 353 -10.93 -3.10 15.79
N VAL A 354 -10.45 -2.00 15.18
CA VAL A 354 -11.20 -1.30 14.12
C VAL A 354 -11.48 -2.21 12.93
N VAL A 355 -10.47 -2.95 12.47
CA VAL A 355 -10.64 -3.90 11.36
C VAL A 355 -11.61 -5.01 11.75
N HIS A 356 -11.49 -5.58 12.94
CA HIS A 356 -12.41 -6.60 13.45
C HIS A 356 -13.85 -6.11 13.47
N GLU A 357 -14.12 -4.90 13.96
CA GLU A 357 -15.47 -4.33 14.00
C GLU A 357 -16.05 -4.13 12.59
N LEU A 358 -15.24 -3.67 11.63
CA LEU A 358 -15.67 -3.54 10.24
C LEU A 358 -16.06 -4.89 9.61
N LEU A 359 -15.30 -5.94 9.92
CA LEU A 359 -15.60 -7.30 9.47
C LEU A 359 -16.88 -7.83 10.13
N SER A 360 -16.98 -7.80 11.45
CA SER A 360 -18.08 -8.37 12.24
C SER A 360 -19.41 -7.61 12.05
N SER A 361 -19.38 -6.31 11.80
CA SER A 361 -20.57 -5.51 11.49
C SER A 361 -21.10 -5.68 10.06
N GLY A 362 -20.43 -6.46 9.21
CA GLY A 362 -20.79 -6.67 7.81
C GLY A 362 -20.50 -5.48 6.89
N GLN A 363 -19.91 -4.41 7.40
CA GLN A 363 -19.63 -3.20 6.59
C GLN A 363 -18.50 -3.38 5.60
N TYR A 364 -17.51 -4.16 5.98
CA TYR A 364 -16.44 -4.54 5.09
C TYR A 364 -16.97 -5.25 3.83
N TRP A 365 -17.89 -6.17 3.97
CA TRP A 365 -18.46 -6.92 2.85
C TRP A 365 -19.26 -6.04 1.89
N ARG A 366 -20.04 -5.08 2.44
CA ARG A 366 -20.75 -4.07 1.63
C ARG A 366 -19.77 -3.15 0.88
N HIS A 367 -18.66 -2.79 1.53
CA HIS A 367 -17.60 -2.02 0.89
C HIS A 367 -16.96 -2.81 -0.26
N LEU A 368 -16.64 -4.10 -0.05
CA LEU A 368 -16.09 -4.96 -1.10
C LEU A 368 -17.01 -5.12 -2.31
N SER A 369 -18.33 -5.23 -2.10
CA SER A 369 -19.27 -5.28 -3.22
C SER A 369 -19.20 -4.03 -4.09
N ARG A 370 -19.22 -2.85 -3.47
CA ARG A 370 -19.04 -1.58 -4.19
C ARG A 370 -17.67 -1.47 -4.88
N LEU A 371 -16.64 -1.99 -4.25
CA LEU A 371 -15.29 -1.96 -4.84
C LEU A 371 -15.20 -2.86 -6.08
N ARG A 372 -15.83 -4.05 -6.04
CA ARG A 372 -15.93 -4.94 -7.22
C ARG A 372 -16.71 -4.29 -8.37
N GLU A 373 -17.82 -3.61 -8.08
CA GLU A 373 -18.60 -2.85 -9.06
C GLU A 373 -17.75 -1.77 -9.73
N ARG A 374 -17.04 -0.95 -8.96
CA ARG A 374 -16.14 0.11 -9.46
C ARG A 374 -15.01 -0.44 -10.33
N ILE A 375 -14.43 -1.59 -9.94
CA ILE A 375 -13.42 -2.26 -10.76
C ILE A 375 -14.03 -2.69 -12.11
N GLY A 376 -15.21 -3.30 -12.09
CA GLY A 376 -15.90 -3.72 -13.30
C GLY A 376 -16.28 -2.56 -14.24
N GLU A 377 -16.81 -1.49 -13.66
CA GLU A 377 -17.18 -0.25 -14.39
C GLU A 377 -15.97 0.41 -15.05
N ALA A 378 -14.79 0.37 -14.40
CA ALA A 378 -13.58 0.97 -14.93
C ALA A 378 -12.86 0.06 -15.96
N LEU A 379 -12.89 -1.25 -15.74
CA LEU A 379 -12.13 -2.23 -16.53
C LEU A 379 -12.62 -2.30 -17.99
N GLY A 380 -13.93 -2.46 -18.20
CA GLY A 380 -14.50 -2.66 -19.54
C GLY A 380 -14.19 -1.53 -20.52
N PRO A 381 -14.50 -0.26 -20.19
CA PRO A 381 -14.14 0.88 -21.03
C PRO A 381 -12.63 1.02 -21.24
N GLY A 382 -11.82 0.78 -20.19
CA GLY A 382 -10.36 0.87 -20.24
C GLY A 382 -9.76 -0.14 -21.22
N LEU A 383 -10.17 -1.40 -21.16
CA LEU A 383 -9.74 -2.42 -22.10
C LEU A 383 -10.07 -2.05 -23.55
N LYS A 384 -11.33 -1.62 -23.80
CA LYS A 384 -11.75 -1.18 -25.15
C LYS A 384 -10.93 0.02 -25.65
N ALA A 385 -10.55 0.94 -24.78
CA ALA A 385 -9.71 2.08 -25.17
C ALA A 385 -8.30 1.61 -25.57
N LEU A 386 -7.69 0.72 -24.79
CA LEU A 386 -6.35 0.20 -25.07
C LEU A 386 -6.35 -0.71 -26.33
N GLU A 387 -7.38 -1.52 -26.53
CA GLU A 387 -7.55 -2.35 -27.73
C GLU A 387 -7.66 -1.49 -29.00
N ARG A 388 -8.39 -0.35 -28.96
CA ARG A 388 -8.45 0.59 -30.11
C ARG A 388 -7.10 1.17 -30.48
N LEU A 389 -6.19 1.29 -29.50
CA LEU A 389 -4.82 1.72 -29.72
C LEU A 389 -3.90 0.56 -30.21
N GLY A 390 -4.45 -0.63 -30.43
CA GLY A 390 -3.70 -1.79 -30.92
C GLY A 390 -2.77 -2.44 -29.88
N LEU A 391 -3.00 -2.19 -28.59
CA LEU A 391 -2.12 -2.67 -27.54
C LEU A 391 -2.60 -4.00 -26.93
N ALA A 392 -1.67 -4.93 -26.75
CA ALA A 392 -1.93 -6.20 -26.07
C ALA A 392 -1.96 -6.01 -24.55
N VAL A 393 -3.03 -6.45 -23.91
CA VAL A 393 -3.26 -6.27 -22.47
C VAL A 393 -3.50 -7.61 -21.79
N ARG A 394 -2.75 -7.89 -20.72
CA ARG A 394 -3.08 -8.97 -19.78
C ARG A 394 -3.76 -8.39 -18.55
N HIS A 395 -4.77 -9.06 -18.03
CA HIS A 395 -5.52 -8.61 -16.86
C HIS A 395 -6.16 -9.78 -16.10
N SER A 396 -6.64 -9.51 -14.87
CA SER A 396 -7.45 -10.45 -14.12
C SER A 396 -8.89 -10.46 -14.63
N GLN A 397 -9.46 -11.65 -14.80
CA GLN A 397 -10.89 -11.81 -15.15
C GLN A 397 -11.80 -11.74 -13.91
N SER A 398 -11.27 -11.98 -12.71
CA SER A 398 -12.04 -12.12 -11.47
C SER A 398 -11.84 -11.00 -10.46
N GLY A 399 -11.21 -9.90 -10.85
CA GLY A 399 -10.92 -8.76 -9.99
C GLY A 399 -9.43 -8.56 -9.73
N GLY A 400 -9.06 -7.33 -9.42
CA GLY A 400 -7.68 -6.88 -9.24
C GLY A 400 -7.51 -5.51 -9.87
N TYR A 401 -6.40 -4.87 -9.57
CA TYR A 401 -6.19 -3.48 -10.02
C TYR A 401 -5.24 -3.36 -11.20
N TYR A 402 -4.59 -4.45 -11.65
CA TYR A 402 -3.48 -4.35 -12.57
C TYR A 402 -3.81 -4.89 -13.95
N LEU A 403 -3.41 -4.09 -14.93
CA LEU A 403 -3.30 -4.43 -16.33
C LEU A 403 -1.82 -4.45 -16.69
N TRP A 404 -1.39 -5.44 -17.42
CA TRP A 404 -0.05 -5.52 -17.99
C TRP A 404 -0.12 -5.18 -19.48
N LEU A 405 0.39 -4.01 -19.81
CA LEU A 405 0.36 -3.47 -21.15
C LEU A 405 1.69 -3.76 -21.82
N GLU A 406 1.67 -4.66 -22.81
CA GLU A 406 2.86 -5.00 -23.59
C GLU A 406 3.08 -3.93 -24.66
N LEU A 407 4.30 -3.44 -24.78
CA LEU A 407 4.63 -2.40 -25.75
C LEU A 407 4.99 -3.02 -27.11
N PRO A 408 4.70 -2.32 -28.23
CA PRO A 408 5.11 -2.73 -29.56
C PRO A 408 6.64 -2.94 -29.65
N GLN A 409 7.06 -3.84 -30.53
CA GLN A 409 8.48 -4.13 -30.71
C GLN A 409 9.25 -2.89 -31.19
N GLY A 410 10.30 -2.51 -30.46
CA GLY A 410 11.09 -1.32 -30.73
C GLY A 410 10.69 -0.08 -29.93
N MET A 411 9.49 -0.05 -29.33
CA MET A 411 9.11 1.00 -28.40
C MET A 411 9.73 0.72 -27.03
N THR A 412 10.34 1.74 -26.41
CA THR A 412 10.99 1.60 -25.11
C THR A 412 10.12 2.18 -23.99
N GLU A 413 10.02 1.47 -22.89
CA GLU A 413 9.32 1.96 -21.69
C GLU A 413 9.97 3.22 -21.12
N SER A 414 11.29 3.38 -21.23
CA SER A 414 12.02 4.55 -20.72
C SER A 414 11.59 5.83 -21.42
N ALA A 415 11.44 5.80 -22.75
CA ALA A 415 10.96 6.96 -23.53
C ALA A 415 9.54 7.35 -23.12
N LEU A 416 8.66 6.36 -22.95
CA LEU A 416 7.29 6.59 -22.48
C LEU A 416 7.25 7.18 -21.06
N VAL A 417 8.00 6.62 -20.13
CA VAL A 417 8.07 7.11 -18.73
C VAL A 417 8.56 8.56 -18.68
N SER A 418 9.61 8.88 -19.44
CA SER A 418 10.15 10.25 -19.52
C SER A 418 9.13 11.25 -20.12
N GLY A 419 8.50 10.89 -21.23
CA GLY A 419 7.48 11.71 -21.88
C GLY A 419 6.21 11.90 -21.03
N ALA A 420 5.80 10.88 -20.29
CA ALA A 420 4.69 10.92 -19.36
C ALA A 420 4.98 11.82 -18.15
N ALA A 421 6.20 11.72 -17.60
CA ALA A 421 6.64 12.52 -16.46
C ALA A 421 6.57 14.02 -16.74
N GLN A 422 6.96 14.46 -17.95
CA GLN A 422 6.84 15.85 -18.41
C GLN A 422 5.39 16.35 -18.44
N ARG A 423 4.42 15.45 -18.52
CA ARG A 423 2.97 15.73 -18.54
C ARG A 423 2.29 15.43 -17.21
N SER A 424 3.08 15.27 -16.14
CA SER A 424 2.59 14.90 -14.80
C SER A 424 1.76 13.60 -14.77
N ILE A 425 2.16 12.62 -15.58
CA ILE A 425 1.58 11.28 -15.65
C ILE A 425 2.59 10.28 -15.09
N PHE A 426 2.23 9.59 -14.01
CA PHE A 426 3.03 8.53 -13.40
C PHE A 426 2.76 7.19 -14.09
N LEU A 427 3.80 6.60 -14.68
CA LEU A 427 3.81 5.26 -15.25
C LEU A 427 4.71 4.33 -14.43
N ALA A 428 4.39 3.04 -14.40
CA ALA A 428 5.21 2.02 -13.78
C ALA A 428 5.82 1.11 -14.87
N PRO A 429 7.11 1.28 -15.20
CA PRO A 429 7.78 0.51 -16.25
C PRO A 429 7.92 -0.95 -15.88
N GLY A 430 7.83 -1.83 -16.87
CA GLY A 430 7.83 -3.27 -16.71
C GLY A 430 9.13 -3.83 -16.15
N SER A 431 10.27 -3.25 -16.52
CA SER A 431 11.59 -3.72 -16.09
C SER A 431 11.79 -3.74 -14.57
N VAL A 432 11.09 -2.87 -13.82
CA VAL A 432 11.17 -2.83 -12.35
C VAL A 432 10.63 -4.11 -11.70
N PHE A 433 9.74 -4.80 -12.41
CA PHE A 433 9.10 -6.04 -11.92
C PHE A 433 9.93 -7.30 -12.21
N TYR A 434 11.16 -7.15 -12.71
CA TYR A 434 12.07 -8.29 -12.90
C TYR A 434 13.18 -8.27 -11.85
N PRO A 435 13.60 -9.45 -11.34
CA PRO A 435 14.66 -9.55 -10.33
C PRO A 435 16.02 -9.07 -10.86
N ASP A 436 16.28 -9.38 -12.14
CA ASP A 436 17.39 -8.83 -12.91
C ASP A 436 16.87 -8.03 -14.08
N ARG A 437 17.08 -6.99 -14.46
CA ARG A 437 16.48 -6.24 -15.59
C ARG A 437 16.89 -6.76 -16.98
N GLN A 438 17.78 -7.76 -17.04
CA GLN A 438 18.23 -8.32 -18.30
C GLN A 438 17.14 -9.18 -18.94
N GLY A 439 16.81 -8.91 -20.19
CA GLY A 439 15.75 -9.62 -20.91
C GLY A 439 14.33 -9.27 -20.45
N ALA A 440 14.15 -8.20 -19.67
CA ALA A 440 12.82 -7.73 -19.27
C ALA A 440 11.99 -7.36 -20.49
N GLN A 441 10.74 -7.82 -20.53
CA GLN A 441 9.79 -7.42 -21.56
C GLN A 441 9.47 -5.93 -21.43
N GLN A 442 9.50 -5.20 -22.55
CA GLN A 442 9.07 -3.80 -22.58
C GLN A 442 7.56 -3.74 -22.34
N ALA A 443 7.16 -3.20 -21.22
CA ALA A 443 5.77 -3.19 -20.78
C ALA A 443 5.51 -2.10 -19.75
N LEU A 444 4.23 -1.86 -19.45
CA LEU A 444 3.81 -0.97 -18.38
C LEU A 444 2.81 -1.70 -17.47
N ARG A 445 2.92 -1.51 -16.16
CA ARG A 445 1.80 -1.83 -15.27
C ARG A 445 0.86 -0.63 -15.22
N VAL A 446 -0.40 -0.87 -15.56
CA VAL A 446 -1.49 0.11 -15.55
C VAL A 446 -2.50 -0.25 -14.46
N ASN A 447 -2.96 0.72 -13.71
CA ASN A 447 -3.99 0.52 -12.70
C ASN A 447 -5.37 0.80 -13.28
N VAL A 448 -6.28 -0.17 -13.14
CA VAL A 448 -7.68 -0.11 -13.61
C VAL A 448 -8.40 1.16 -13.15
N GLY A 449 -8.14 1.63 -11.93
CA GLY A 449 -8.79 2.83 -11.41
C GLY A 449 -8.38 4.14 -12.08
N TYR A 450 -7.35 4.13 -12.91
CA TYR A 450 -6.82 5.31 -13.60
C TYR A 450 -6.72 5.12 -15.12
N VAL A 451 -7.03 3.93 -15.66
CA VAL A 451 -6.86 3.61 -17.09
C VAL A 451 -7.71 4.48 -18.00
N ASN A 452 -8.86 4.96 -17.54
CA ASN A 452 -9.81 5.79 -18.28
C ASN A 452 -9.50 7.30 -18.20
N ASP A 453 -8.39 7.73 -17.59
CA ASP A 453 -8.02 9.16 -17.59
C ASP A 453 -7.70 9.62 -19.02
N ALA A 454 -8.45 10.62 -19.50
CA ALA A 454 -8.33 11.12 -20.87
C ALA A 454 -6.93 11.66 -21.19
N ARG A 455 -6.20 12.22 -20.21
CA ARG A 455 -4.83 12.71 -20.40
C ARG A 455 -3.86 11.58 -20.65
N PHE A 456 -4.03 10.45 -19.96
CA PHE A 456 -3.24 9.25 -20.18
C PHE A 456 -3.50 8.65 -21.55
N LEU A 457 -4.76 8.47 -21.92
CA LEU A 457 -5.14 7.87 -23.23
C LEU A 457 -4.64 8.73 -24.39
N HIS A 458 -4.83 10.05 -24.31
CA HIS A 458 -4.33 10.97 -25.34
C HIS A 458 -2.79 10.99 -25.42
N PHE A 459 -2.10 10.94 -24.27
CA PHE A 459 -0.65 10.80 -24.24
C PHE A 459 -0.17 9.53 -24.93
N LEU A 460 -0.83 8.41 -24.62
CA LEU A 460 -0.47 7.10 -25.16
C LEU A 460 -0.72 7.02 -26.67
N GLU A 461 -1.85 7.56 -27.16
CA GLU A 461 -2.19 7.70 -28.57
C GLU A 461 -1.12 8.49 -29.31
N GLY A 462 -0.78 9.70 -28.84
CA GLY A 462 0.26 10.52 -29.47
C GLY A 462 1.64 9.89 -29.47
N ALA A 463 1.99 9.11 -28.44
CA ALA A 463 3.25 8.37 -28.39
C ALA A 463 3.29 7.21 -29.41
N LEU A 464 2.17 6.51 -29.60
CA LEU A 464 2.05 5.45 -30.60
C LEU A 464 2.06 6.00 -32.02
N ASP A 465 1.39 7.13 -32.29
CA ASP A 465 1.40 7.79 -33.59
C ASP A 465 2.80 8.27 -33.96
N ALA A 466 3.54 8.88 -33.03
CA ALA A 466 4.91 9.30 -33.22
C ALA A 466 5.82 8.10 -33.54
N TRP A 467 5.66 7.00 -32.78
CA TRP A 467 6.41 5.76 -33.01
C TRP A 467 6.11 5.13 -34.36
N ASN A 468 4.83 5.06 -34.78
CA ASN A 468 4.42 4.53 -36.09
C ASN A 468 4.92 5.38 -37.25
N SER A 469 5.08 6.69 -37.04
CA SER A 469 5.57 7.64 -38.05
C SER A 469 7.09 7.67 -38.15
N GLY A 470 7.81 6.93 -37.32
CA GLY A 470 9.28 6.87 -37.30
C GLY A 470 9.95 8.16 -36.79
N LEU A 471 9.21 8.99 -36.04
CA LEU A 471 9.66 10.28 -35.46
C LEU A 471 10.28 10.07 -34.07
#